data_c6b3f72eaa225a6446e8f63c762b8b0f
#
_entry.id   c6b3f72eaa225a6446e8f63c762b8b0f
#
_cell.length_a   1.000
_cell.length_b   1.000
_cell.length_c   1.000
_cell.angle_alpha   90.00
_cell.angle_beta   90.00
_cell.angle_gamma   90.00
#
_symmetry.space_group_name_H-M   'P 1'
#
loop_
_entity.id
_entity.type
_entity.pdbx_description
1 polymer ?
#
loop_
_entity_poly.entity_id
_entity_poly.type
_entity_poly.pdbx_seq_one_letter_code
_entity_poly.pdbx_strand_id
1 'polypeptide(L)'
;RADLGYLTRVDNRLYSVGGGLNYYFGIEGEGKIRFRPSLNFLRLESQAGELINESREIWLNHWGLYQNWFRIGFRNRDRTAKRFRQNTLDIEGNSTYFQENQFEYRLETSVLNNFRLILSGKLGSQIDTDNYRLGDIVELKPELRWSPTNNLEIGIKNIYRHLDVDEGRLYTENYLGVNLTYHFYKGSFFRLTLIDDYLKRDPELYLYEDVDQVDREIMTEALFAWKPTQLNTLFIGAKTGAIDNDVLSDPSLEEMSFYIKYKRVFRF
;
A
#
# COMPACT_ATOMS: atom_id res chain seq x y z
N ARG A 1 4.19 -29.14 7.23
CA ARG A 1 5.23 -28.15 6.86
C ARG A 1 4.66 -26.88 6.22
N ALA A 2 3.40 -26.86 5.87
CA ALA A 2 2.68 -25.67 5.45
C ALA A 2 2.43 -24.66 6.60
N ASP A 3 2.67 -25.06 7.82
CA ASP A 3 2.37 -24.29 9.04
C ASP A 3 3.40 -23.19 9.35
N LEU A 4 4.48 -23.10 8.58
CA LEU A 4 5.55 -22.12 8.76
C LEU A 4 5.38 -20.83 7.96
N GLY A 5 4.22 -20.63 7.33
CA GLY A 5 3.93 -19.49 6.47
C GLY A 5 4.49 -19.64 5.05
N TYR A 6 4.11 -18.72 4.18
CA TYR A 6 4.57 -18.68 2.81
C TYR A 6 6.02 -18.18 2.75
N LEU A 7 6.96 -19.06 2.46
CA LEU A 7 8.34 -18.70 2.17
C LEU A 7 8.48 -18.58 0.65
N THR A 8 8.76 -17.38 0.18
CA THR A 8 9.02 -17.10 -1.24
C THR A 8 10.28 -17.81 -1.74
N ARG A 9 11.19 -18.14 -0.82
CA ARG A 9 12.45 -18.83 -1.09
C ARG A 9 12.94 -19.56 0.14
N VAL A 10 13.46 -20.77 -0.02
CA VAL A 10 13.98 -21.63 1.07
C VAL A 10 15.51 -21.76 1.08
N ASP A 11 16.20 -21.31 0.04
CA ASP A 11 17.64 -21.43 -0.18
C ASP A 11 18.39 -20.11 0.10
N ASN A 12 18.05 -19.43 1.17
CA ASN A 12 18.64 -18.13 1.50
C ASN A 12 19.24 -18.08 2.91
N ARG A 13 20.14 -17.13 3.10
CA ARG A 13 20.70 -16.71 4.38
C ARG A 13 20.35 -15.25 4.62
N LEU A 14 19.74 -14.96 5.76
CA LEU A 14 19.38 -13.61 6.17
C LEU A 14 20.26 -13.16 7.32
N TYR A 15 20.93 -12.03 7.13
CA TYR A 15 21.65 -11.31 8.16
C TYR A 15 20.91 -10.01 8.44
N SER A 16 20.65 -9.72 9.70
CA SER A 16 19.98 -8.49 10.09
C SER A 16 20.57 -7.97 11.38
N VAL A 17 20.91 -6.70 11.39
CA VAL A 17 21.36 -5.98 12.57
C VAL A 17 20.73 -4.58 12.58
N GLY A 18 20.30 -4.12 13.74
CA GLY A 18 19.74 -2.79 13.87
C GLY A 18 19.67 -2.34 15.32
N GLY A 19 19.54 -1.05 15.48
CA GLY A 19 19.44 -0.45 16.80
C GLY A 19 18.94 0.99 16.72
N GLY A 20 18.57 1.54 17.88
CA GLY A 20 18.15 2.93 17.98
C GLY A 20 18.16 3.41 19.42
N LEU A 21 18.25 4.73 19.58
CA LEU A 21 18.26 5.40 20.87
C LEU A 21 16.92 6.10 21.10
N ASN A 22 16.38 6.00 22.31
CA ASN A 22 15.15 6.69 22.67
C ASN A 22 15.48 7.93 23.50
N TYR A 23 15.02 9.08 23.03
CA TYR A 23 15.08 10.36 23.73
C TYR A 23 13.66 10.75 24.14
N TYR A 24 13.48 11.09 25.42
CA TYR A 24 12.19 11.48 25.97
C TYR A 24 12.24 12.91 26.45
N PHE A 25 11.25 13.70 26.05
CA PHE A 25 11.05 15.07 26.50
C PHE A 25 9.69 15.15 27.17
N GLY A 26 9.67 15.64 28.44
CA GLY A 26 8.43 15.88 29.15
C GLY A 26 7.93 17.29 28.88
N ILE A 27 6.62 17.44 28.68
CA ILE A 27 5.92 18.72 28.70
C ILE A 27 5.02 18.66 29.93
N GLU A 28 5.26 19.57 30.91
CA GLU A 28 4.55 19.58 32.17
C GLU A 28 3.04 19.73 31.91
N GLY A 29 2.24 18.79 32.43
CA GLY A 29 0.79 18.75 32.24
C GLY A 29 0.29 18.19 30.89
N GLU A 30 1.15 17.98 29.89
CA GLU A 30 0.72 17.59 28.53
C GLU A 30 1.20 16.20 28.08
N GLY A 31 2.20 15.61 28.75
CA GLY A 31 2.68 14.27 28.43
C GLY A 31 4.14 14.19 27.96
N LYS A 32 4.50 13.12 27.29
CA LYS A 32 5.87 12.85 26.86
C LYS A 32 5.98 12.78 25.34
N ILE A 33 6.97 13.44 24.79
CA ILE A 33 7.39 13.34 23.40
C ILE A 33 8.57 12.37 23.34
N ARG A 34 8.58 11.47 22.37
CA ARG A 34 9.68 10.53 22.13
C ARG A 34 10.26 10.71 20.74
N PHE A 35 11.57 10.84 20.65
CA PHE A 35 12.34 10.74 19.42
C PHE A 35 13.18 9.46 19.44
N ARG A 36 13.23 8.76 18.31
CA ARG A 36 14.05 7.54 18.14
C ARG A 36 14.77 7.55 16.80
N PRO A 37 15.99 8.06 16.72
CA PRO A 37 16.89 7.73 15.61
C PRO A 37 17.24 6.24 15.66
N SER A 38 17.29 5.61 14.50
CA SER A 38 17.65 4.20 14.37
C SER A 38 18.37 3.91 13.06
N LEU A 39 19.24 2.91 13.10
CA LEU A 39 19.97 2.37 11.97
C LEU A 39 19.59 0.90 11.81
N ASN A 40 19.37 0.46 10.57
CA ASN A 40 19.12 -0.94 10.26
C ASN A 40 19.99 -1.35 9.09
N PHE A 41 20.50 -2.56 9.16
CA PHE A 41 21.19 -3.24 8.08
C PHE A 41 20.55 -4.61 7.89
N LEU A 42 20.28 -4.94 6.64
CA LEU A 42 19.75 -6.25 6.25
C LEU A 42 20.51 -6.73 5.03
N ARG A 43 20.94 -8.00 5.04
CA ARG A 43 21.56 -8.64 3.89
C ARG A 43 20.95 -10.03 3.70
N LEU A 44 20.50 -10.28 2.49
CA LEU A 44 19.93 -11.53 2.03
C LEU A 44 20.84 -12.10 0.93
N GLU A 45 21.31 -13.31 1.12
CA GLU A 45 22.16 -14.06 0.18
C GLU A 45 21.54 -15.40 -0.19
N SER A 46 21.92 -15.94 -1.33
CA SER A 46 21.67 -17.35 -1.67
C SER A 46 22.52 -18.29 -0.81
N GLN A 47 22.23 -19.59 -0.83
CA GLN A 47 23.10 -20.60 -0.19
C GLN A 47 24.51 -20.62 -0.80
N ALA A 48 24.66 -20.25 -2.08
CA ALA A 48 25.93 -20.12 -2.77
C ALA A 48 26.71 -18.84 -2.38
N GLY A 49 26.10 -17.94 -1.59
CA GLY A 49 26.71 -16.68 -1.15
C GLY A 49 26.49 -15.51 -2.12
N GLU A 50 25.64 -15.66 -3.12
CA GLU A 50 25.29 -14.57 -4.03
C GLU A 50 24.36 -13.56 -3.34
N LEU A 51 24.64 -12.27 -3.51
CA LEU A 51 23.80 -11.21 -2.97
C LEU A 51 22.45 -11.17 -3.69
N ILE A 52 21.36 -11.20 -2.93
CA ILE A 52 20.00 -11.06 -3.43
C ILE A 52 19.50 -9.65 -3.14
N ASN A 53 19.71 -9.18 -1.91
CA ASN A 53 19.27 -7.87 -1.45
C ASN A 53 20.13 -7.43 -0.27
N GLU A 54 20.59 -6.21 -0.28
CA GLU A 54 21.22 -5.56 0.88
C GLU A 54 20.55 -4.21 1.09
N SER A 55 20.19 -3.90 2.32
CA SER A 55 19.51 -2.65 2.69
C SER A 55 20.19 -2.01 3.87
N ARG A 56 20.48 -0.71 3.75
CA ARG A 56 21.02 0.16 4.78
C ARG A 56 20.03 1.28 5.00
N GLU A 57 19.54 1.44 6.23
CA GLU A 57 18.47 2.36 6.53
C GLU A 57 18.80 3.24 7.72
N ILE A 58 18.48 4.51 7.59
CA ILE A 58 18.54 5.50 8.67
C ILE A 58 17.14 6.06 8.85
N TRP A 59 16.62 5.98 10.07
CA TRP A 59 15.27 6.45 10.38
C TRP A 59 15.26 7.39 11.58
N LEU A 60 14.42 8.41 11.53
CA LEU A 60 13.98 9.19 12.66
C LEU A 60 12.50 8.94 12.87
N ASN A 61 12.15 8.39 14.04
CA ASN A 61 10.77 8.22 14.46
C ASN A 61 10.47 9.22 15.56
N HIS A 62 9.28 9.79 15.54
CA HIS A 62 8.76 10.71 16.55
C HIS A 62 7.37 10.23 17.00
N TRP A 63 7.13 10.30 18.30
CA TRP A 63 5.82 10.14 18.90
C TRP A 63 5.57 11.37 19.77
N GLY A 64 4.55 12.13 19.43
CA GLY A 64 4.19 13.39 20.09
C GLY A 64 2.86 13.33 20.80
N LEU A 65 2.39 14.51 21.18
CA LEU A 65 1.06 14.73 21.75
C LEU A 65 -0.03 14.50 20.68
N TYR A 66 -1.28 14.35 21.11
CA TYR A 66 -2.45 14.20 20.23
C TYR A 66 -2.34 13.03 19.25
N GLN A 67 -1.70 11.92 19.67
CA GLN A 67 -1.46 10.74 18.83
C GLN A 67 -0.70 11.06 17.53
N ASN A 68 0.10 12.12 17.54
CA ASN A 68 0.95 12.45 16.41
C ASN A 68 2.14 11.50 16.37
N TRP A 69 2.36 10.95 15.18
CA TRP A 69 3.52 10.13 14.90
C TRP A 69 4.09 10.47 13.52
N PHE A 70 5.39 10.56 13.42
CA PHE A 70 6.05 10.58 12.13
C PHE A 70 7.26 9.68 12.09
N ARG A 71 7.56 9.20 10.92
CA ARG A 71 8.77 8.50 10.56
C ARG A 71 9.30 9.09 9.26
N ILE A 72 10.54 9.52 9.27
CA ILE A 72 11.26 9.95 8.07
C ILE A 72 12.60 9.24 8.02
N GLY A 73 13.11 8.97 6.85
CA GLY A 73 14.40 8.31 6.73
C GLY A 73 14.86 8.13 5.31
N PHE A 74 16.05 7.59 5.24
CA PHE A 74 16.73 7.29 3.99
C PHE A 74 17.05 5.79 3.96
N ARG A 75 16.78 5.17 2.80
CA ARG A 75 17.10 3.80 2.50
C ARG A 75 18.00 3.73 1.29
N ASN A 76 19.17 3.11 1.46
CA ASN A 76 20.02 2.66 0.36
C ASN A 76 19.86 1.15 0.25
N ARG A 77 19.58 0.65 -0.94
CA ARG A 77 19.34 -0.77 -1.17
C ARG A 77 19.99 -1.23 -2.46
N ASP A 78 20.81 -2.29 -2.35
CA ASP A 78 21.38 -3.01 -3.47
C ASP A 78 20.59 -4.30 -3.68
N ARG A 79 20.03 -4.51 -4.86
CA ARG A 79 19.31 -5.74 -5.17
C ARG A 79 19.41 -6.15 -6.64
N THR A 80 19.14 -7.43 -6.92
CA THR A 80 19.01 -7.91 -8.28
C THR A 80 17.66 -7.51 -8.88
N ALA A 81 17.62 -7.17 -10.17
CA ALA A 81 16.39 -6.82 -10.88
C ALA A 81 15.50 -8.02 -11.16
N LYS A 82 16.04 -9.23 -11.10
CA LYS A 82 15.32 -10.44 -11.47
C LYS A 82 14.08 -10.62 -10.59
N ARG A 83 12.90 -10.45 -11.17
CA ARG A 83 11.66 -10.87 -10.55
C ARG A 83 11.72 -12.38 -10.37
N PHE A 84 11.47 -12.85 -9.15
CA PHE A 84 11.18 -14.26 -8.93
C PHE A 84 9.80 -14.54 -9.53
N ARG A 85 9.73 -14.83 -10.84
CA ARG A 85 8.54 -15.47 -11.38
C ARG A 85 8.42 -16.81 -10.67
N GLN A 86 7.21 -17.22 -10.37
CA GLN A 86 6.85 -18.31 -9.45
C GLN A 86 7.59 -19.64 -9.64
N ASN A 87 8.33 -19.83 -10.72
CA ASN A 87 8.98 -21.09 -11.08
C ASN A 87 10.49 -21.00 -11.29
N THR A 88 11.14 -19.86 -11.06
CA THR A 88 12.59 -19.75 -11.21
C THR A 88 13.23 -19.39 -9.86
N LEU A 89 13.62 -20.41 -9.11
CA LEU A 89 14.46 -20.28 -7.91
C LEU A 89 15.91 -19.95 -8.26
N ASP A 90 16.23 -19.91 -9.55
CA ASP A 90 17.59 -19.76 -10.04
C ASP A 90 17.97 -18.28 -10.13
N ILE A 91 18.93 -17.87 -9.30
CA ILE A 91 19.60 -16.57 -9.34
C ILE A 91 20.96 -16.69 -10.04
N GLU A 92 21.42 -17.92 -10.32
CA GLU A 92 22.68 -18.14 -11.00
C GLU A 92 22.71 -17.40 -12.34
N GLY A 93 23.77 -16.65 -12.56
CA GLY A 93 23.94 -15.82 -13.75
C GLY A 93 23.26 -14.44 -13.70
N ASN A 94 22.53 -14.07 -12.66
CA ASN A 94 22.05 -12.71 -12.48
C ASN A 94 23.06 -11.85 -11.73
N SER A 95 24.06 -11.35 -12.45
CA SER A 95 25.12 -10.49 -11.91
C SER A 95 24.77 -9.00 -11.92
N THR A 96 23.58 -8.61 -12.40
CA THR A 96 23.18 -7.21 -12.48
C THR A 96 22.57 -6.77 -11.16
N TYR A 97 23.25 -5.84 -10.51
CA TYR A 97 22.79 -5.20 -9.27
C TYR A 97 22.37 -3.78 -9.55
N PHE A 98 21.30 -3.37 -8.92
CA PHE A 98 20.79 -2.01 -8.96
C PHE A 98 20.81 -1.42 -7.57
N GLN A 99 21.30 -0.20 -7.47
CA GLN A 99 21.33 0.55 -6.23
C GLN A 99 20.18 1.54 -6.20
N GLU A 100 19.24 1.31 -5.29
CA GLU A 100 18.12 2.21 -5.02
C GLU A 100 18.45 3.12 -3.84
N ASN A 101 18.24 4.42 -4.01
CA ASN A 101 18.37 5.42 -2.98
C ASN A 101 17.03 6.12 -2.81
N GLN A 102 16.40 5.94 -1.66
CA GLN A 102 15.04 6.40 -1.42
C GLN A 102 14.95 7.21 -0.12
N PHE A 103 14.34 8.38 -0.19
CA PHE A 103 13.83 9.09 0.97
C PHE A 103 12.38 8.65 1.18
N GLU A 104 12.05 8.19 2.38
CA GLU A 104 10.71 7.73 2.75
C GLU A 104 10.18 8.54 3.93
N TYR A 105 8.88 8.81 3.91
CA TYR A 105 8.21 9.50 5.01
C TYR A 105 6.84 8.92 5.29
N ARG A 106 6.45 9.02 6.55
CA ARG A 106 5.09 8.75 7.02
C ARG A 106 4.77 9.67 8.18
N LEU A 107 3.68 10.41 8.04
CA LEU A 107 3.10 11.27 9.06
C LEU A 107 1.73 10.72 9.41
N GLU A 108 1.41 10.71 10.69
CA GLU A 108 0.10 10.29 11.17
C GLU A 108 -0.33 11.24 12.29
N THR A 109 -1.55 11.73 12.21
CA THR A 109 -2.09 12.65 13.22
C THR A 109 -3.57 12.37 13.46
N SER A 110 -3.98 12.49 14.73
CA SER A 110 -5.35 12.39 15.19
C SER A 110 -5.61 13.55 16.16
N VAL A 111 -5.46 14.78 15.67
CA VAL A 111 -5.62 16.00 16.48
C VAL A 111 -7.03 16.10 17.07
N LEU A 112 -8.03 15.61 16.34
CA LEU A 112 -9.40 15.47 16.80
C LEU A 112 -9.73 13.99 17.00
N ASN A 113 -10.50 13.63 18.00
CA ASN A 113 -10.86 12.26 18.33
C ASN A 113 -11.60 11.52 17.18
N ASN A 114 -12.23 12.28 16.30
CA ASN A 114 -13.01 11.76 15.15
C ASN A 114 -12.32 11.97 13.81
N PHE A 115 -11.04 12.39 13.80
CA PHE A 115 -10.31 12.70 12.58
C PHE A 115 -8.90 12.09 12.64
N ARG A 116 -8.52 11.34 11.62
CA ARG A 116 -7.18 10.79 11.44
C ARG A 116 -6.68 11.02 10.03
N LEU A 117 -5.52 11.64 9.92
CA LEU A 117 -4.82 11.85 8.66
C LEU A 117 -3.52 11.06 8.67
N ILE A 118 -3.28 10.32 7.60
CA ILE A 118 -2.01 9.65 7.32
C ILE A 118 -1.50 10.19 6.00
N LEU A 119 -0.26 10.63 5.97
CA LEU A 119 0.45 11.02 4.76
C LEU A 119 1.74 10.22 4.68
N SER A 120 1.91 9.42 3.63
CA SER A 120 3.13 8.66 3.42
C SER A 120 3.55 8.69 1.97
N GLY A 121 4.82 8.43 1.71
CA GLY A 121 5.35 8.37 0.37
C GLY A 121 6.85 8.11 0.35
N LYS A 122 7.39 8.14 -0.86
CA LYS A 122 8.82 7.99 -1.13
C LYS A 122 9.24 8.76 -2.37
N LEU A 123 10.51 9.15 -2.38
CA LEU A 123 11.18 9.86 -3.47
C LEU A 123 12.55 9.23 -3.67
N GLY A 124 13.03 9.11 -4.89
CA GLY A 124 14.38 8.64 -5.22
C GLY A 124 14.39 7.57 -6.29
N SER A 125 15.47 6.82 -6.39
CA SER A 125 15.61 5.80 -7.44
C SER A 125 14.91 4.49 -7.08
N GLN A 126 14.30 3.86 -8.09
CA GLN A 126 13.65 2.56 -7.99
C GLN A 126 13.92 1.73 -9.24
N ILE A 127 14.05 0.43 -9.07
CA ILE A 127 14.18 -0.49 -10.19
C ILE A 127 12.86 -0.58 -10.95
N ASP A 128 12.93 -0.32 -12.24
CA ASP A 128 11.98 -0.79 -13.24
C ASP A 128 12.28 -2.27 -13.50
N THR A 129 11.52 -3.14 -12.82
CA THR A 129 11.75 -4.60 -12.88
C THR A 129 11.36 -5.21 -14.21
N ASP A 130 10.51 -4.55 -14.97
CA ASP A 130 9.99 -5.06 -16.23
C ASP A 130 11.02 -4.83 -17.35
N ASN A 131 11.82 -3.77 -17.25
CA ASN A 131 12.82 -3.39 -18.26
C ASN A 131 14.28 -3.46 -17.74
N TYR A 132 14.52 -3.93 -16.51
CA TYR A 132 15.85 -4.13 -15.91
C TYR A 132 16.72 -2.86 -15.89
N ARG A 133 16.17 -1.73 -15.48
CA ARG A 133 16.87 -0.43 -15.37
C ARG A 133 16.45 0.32 -14.11
N LEU A 134 17.14 1.40 -13.79
CA LEU A 134 16.74 2.34 -12.74
C LEU A 134 15.85 3.42 -13.33
N GLY A 135 14.94 3.92 -12.51
CA GLY A 135 14.17 5.12 -12.75
C GLY A 135 13.98 5.91 -11.46
N ASP A 136 13.47 7.12 -11.56
CA ASP A 136 13.16 7.99 -10.44
C ASP A 136 11.69 7.87 -10.07
N ILE A 137 11.44 7.47 -8.82
CA ILE A 137 10.11 7.26 -8.26
C ILE A 137 9.65 8.46 -7.44
N VAL A 138 8.42 8.88 -7.66
CA VAL A 138 7.67 9.75 -6.74
C VAL A 138 6.41 9.02 -6.33
N GLU A 139 6.19 8.86 -5.03
CA GLU A 139 5.01 8.22 -4.48
C GLU A 139 4.43 9.07 -3.36
N LEU A 140 3.12 9.31 -3.40
CA LEU A 140 2.35 10.03 -2.39
C LEU A 140 1.09 9.24 -2.05
N LYS A 141 0.87 8.99 -0.75
CA LYS A 141 -0.25 8.18 -0.24
C LYS A 141 -0.96 8.90 0.90
N PRO A 142 -1.86 9.85 0.64
CA PRO A 142 -2.74 10.40 1.66
C PRO A 142 -3.87 9.43 1.99
N GLU A 143 -4.17 9.31 3.28
CA GLU A 143 -5.33 8.59 3.79
C GLU A 143 -6.03 9.45 4.84
N LEU A 144 -7.31 9.64 4.69
CA LEU A 144 -8.17 10.37 5.60
C LEU A 144 -9.22 9.42 6.17
N ARG A 145 -9.40 9.45 7.50
CA ARG A 145 -10.55 8.85 8.19
C ARG A 145 -11.21 9.91 9.04
N TRP A 146 -12.47 10.12 8.82
CA TRP A 146 -13.24 11.15 9.49
C TRP A 146 -14.63 10.66 9.87
N SER A 147 -15.00 10.87 11.14
CA SER A 147 -16.34 10.57 11.66
C SER A 147 -17.01 11.88 12.10
N PRO A 148 -17.58 12.67 11.15
CA PRO A 148 -18.17 13.98 11.46
C PRO A 148 -19.31 13.89 12.48
N THR A 149 -19.96 12.75 12.55
CA THR A 149 -21.00 12.43 13.55
C THR A 149 -20.76 11.02 14.11
N ASN A 150 -21.48 10.66 15.17
CA ASN A 150 -21.43 9.30 15.75
C ASN A 150 -21.95 8.22 14.78
N ASN A 151 -22.63 8.62 13.72
CA ASN A 151 -23.28 7.71 12.78
C ASN A 151 -22.64 7.70 11.39
N LEU A 152 -21.81 8.67 11.06
CA LEU A 152 -21.21 8.81 9.73
C LEU A 152 -19.71 8.64 9.80
N GLU A 153 -19.16 7.71 9.01
CA GLU A 153 -17.73 7.50 8.81
C GLU A 153 -17.40 7.71 7.33
N ILE A 154 -16.33 8.47 7.09
CA ILE A 154 -15.80 8.77 5.76
C ILE A 154 -14.34 8.34 5.75
N GLY A 155 -13.98 7.49 4.79
CA GLY A 155 -12.61 7.09 4.50
C GLY A 155 -12.25 7.49 3.08
N ILE A 156 -11.13 8.17 2.91
CA ILE A 156 -10.57 8.50 1.60
C ILE A 156 -9.13 8.03 1.60
N LYS A 157 -8.74 7.30 0.56
CA LYS A 157 -7.38 6.87 0.32
C LYS A 157 -7.02 7.19 -1.12
N ASN A 158 -5.89 7.86 -1.33
CA ASN A 158 -5.32 8.06 -2.65
C ASN A 158 -3.90 7.50 -2.66
N ILE A 159 -3.49 6.95 -3.81
CA ILE A 159 -2.11 6.58 -4.11
C ILE A 159 -1.80 7.23 -5.44
N TYR A 160 -0.93 8.20 -5.42
CA TYR A 160 -0.33 8.77 -6.62
C TYR A 160 1.11 8.30 -6.72
N ARG A 161 1.47 7.72 -7.85
CA ARG A 161 2.82 7.23 -8.09
C ARG A 161 3.20 7.42 -9.56
N HIS A 162 4.44 7.82 -9.81
CA HIS A 162 5.01 7.73 -11.14
C HIS A 162 6.47 7.31 -11.09
N LEU A 163 6.92 6.72 -12.17
CA LEU A 163 8.29 6.32 -12.40
C LEU A 163 8.78 6.99 -13.69
N ASP A 164 9.83 7.77 -13.58
CA ASP A 164 10.52 8.39 -14.71
C ASP A 164 11.81 7.63 -14.96
N VAL A 165 12.12 7.37 -16.23
CA VAL A 165 13.37 6.79 -16.71
C VAL A 165 14.08 7.85 -17.58
N ASP A 166 15.31 7.58 -18.01
CA ASP A 166 16.11 8.56 -18.77
C ASP A 166 15.38 9.04 -20.03
N GLU A 167 14.61 8.16 -20.67
CA GLU A 167 13.88 8.45 -21.91
C GLU A 167 12.53 9.15 -21.68
N GLY A 168 12.00 9.16 -20.45
CA GLY A 168 10.74 9.80 -20.16
C GLY A 168 9.96 9.16 -19.03
N ARG A 169 8.68 9.45 -18.97
CA ARG A 169 7.77 8.90 -17.95
C ARG A 169 7.29 7.52 -18.33
N LEU A 170 7.77 6.50 -17.60
CA LEU A 170 7.40 5.11 -17.84
C LEU A 170 5.92 4.86 -17.52
N TYR A 171 5.48 5.29 -16.33
CA TYR A 171 4.08 5.19 -15.93
C TYR A 171 3.65 6.24 -14.90
N THR A 172 2.34 6.46 -14.86
CA THR A 172 1.65 7.18 -13.78
C THR A 172 0.49 6.34 -13.30
N GLU A 173 0.43 6.09 -12.01
CA GLU A 173 -0.65 5.39 -11.32
C GLU A 173 -1.37 6.34 -10.38
N ASN A 174 -2.69 6.32 -10.41
CA ASN A 174 -3.53 7.08 -9.50
C ASN A 174 -4.70 6.23 -9.03
N TYR A 175 -4.61 5.73 -7.81
CA TYR A 175 -5.69 5.00 -7.15
C TYR A 175 -6.45 5.95 -6.22
N LEU A 176 -7.77 6.00 -6.34
CA LEU A 176 -8.67 6.71 -5.42
C LEU A 176 -9.69 5.72 -4.86
N GLY A 177 -9.69 5.56 -3.54
CA GLY A 177 -10.70 4.79 -2.80
C GLY A 177 -11.49 5.70 -1.87
N VAL A 178 -12.80 5.68 -1.96
CA VAL A 178 -13.72 6.42 -1.08
C VAL A 178 -14.68 5.43 -0.43
N ASN A 179 -14.77 5.47 0.90
CA ASN A 179 -15.72 4.69 1.68
C ASN A 179 -16.58 5.63 2.52
N LEU A 180 -17.88 5.52 2.40
CA LEU A 180 -18.84 6.22 3.23
C LEU A 180 -19.70 5.18 3.94
N THR A 181 -19.73 5.21 5.28
CA THR A 181 -20.55 4.29 6.08
C THR A 181 -21.45 5.10 7.00
N TYR A 182 -22.75 4.85 6.91
CA TYR A 182 -23.75 5.45 7.78
C TYR A 182 -24.37 4.37 8.67
N HIS A 183 -24.21 4.50 9.98
CA HIS A 183 -24.76 3.61 11.00
C HIS A 183 -26.13 4.09 11.46
N PHE A 184 -27.17 3.25 11.31
CA PHE A 184 -28.55 3.60 11.70
C PHE A 184 -28.81 3.22 13.15
N TYR A 185 -28.88 1.91 13.43
CA TYR A 185 -29.30 1.38 14.71
C TYR A 185 -28.72 -0.03 14.95
N LYS A 186 -28.24 -0.31 16.19
CA LYS A 186 -27.80 -1.65 16.66
C LYS A 186 -26.88 -2.41 15.68
N GLY A 187 -25.97 -1.70 15.03
CA GLY A 187 -25.00 -2.30 14.10
C GLY A 187 -25.56 -2.51 12.68
N SER A 188 -26.73 -1.94 12.37
CA SER A 188 -27.21 -1.83 11.01
C SER A 188 -26.56 -0.61 10.33
N PHE A 189 -26.13 -0.77 9.08
CA PHE A 189 -25.45 0.29 8.36
C PHE A 189 -25.72 0.24 6.86
N PHE A 190 -25.50 1.36 6.22
CA PHE A 190 -25.33 1.50 4.77
C PHE A 190 -23.87 1.87 4.49
N ARG A 191 -23.26 1.21 3.50
CA ARG A 191 -21.92 1.53 3.02
C ARG A 191 -21.94 1.76 1.51
N LEU A 192 -21.28 2.82 1.10
CA LEU A 192 -20.95 3.11 -0.29
C LEU A 192 -19.41 3.04 -0.42
N THR A 193 -18.93 2.24 -1.34
CA THR A 193 -17.50 2.17 -1.72
C THR A 193 -17.38 2.57 -3.17
N LEU A 194 -16.43 3.45 -3.46
CA LEU A 194 -16.03 3.83 -4.81
C LEU A 194 -14.53 3.65 -4.92
N ILE A 195 -14.09 2.97 -5.97
CA ILE A 195 -12.68 2.79 -6.33
C ILE A 195 -12.51 3.25 -7.77
N ASP A 196 -11.49 4.05 -8.02
CA ASP A 196 -11.00 4.44 -9.33
C ASP A 196 -9.50 4.14 -9.34
N ASP A 197 -9.10 3.11 -10.09
CA ASP A 197 -7.71 2.69 -10.25
C ASP A 197 -7.30 2.98 -11.70
N TYR A 198 -6.43 3.95 -11.86
CA TYR A 198 -6.00 4.48 -13.14
C TYR A 198 -4.48 4.30 -13.29
N LEU A 199 -4.08 3.61 -14.33
CA LEU A 199 -2.69 3.41 -14.70
C LEU A 199 -2.48 3.83 -16.16
N LYS A 200 -1.60 4.82 -16.36
CA LYS A 200 -1.15 5.26 -17.67
C LYS A 200 0.32 4.88 -17.84
N ARG A 201 0.64 4.22 -18.95
CA ARG A 201 1.99 3.80 -19.34
C ARG A 201 2.41 4.48 -20.64
N ASP A 202 3.70 4.53 -20.88
CA ASP A 202 4.25 4.82 -22.20
C ASP A 202 4.73 3.49 -22.81
N PRO A 203 3.98 2.86 -23.76
CA PRO A 203 4.32 1.55 -24.30
C PRO A 203 5.68 1.52 -25.01
N GLU A 204 6.13 2.66 -25.58
CA GLU A 204 7.40 2.75 -26.28
C GLU A 204 8.62 2.57 -25.35
N LEU A 205 8.42 2.76 -24.04
CA LEU A 205 9.45 2.59 -23.03
C LEU A 205 9.49 1.18 -22.42
N TYR A 206 8.57 0.28 -22.80
CA TYR A 206 8.58 -1.11 -22.38
C TYR A 206 9.34 -1.97 -23.39
N LEU A 207 10.44 -2.59 -22.93
CA LEU A 207 11.39 -3.29 -23.82
C LEU A 207 11.02 -4.74 -24.10
N TYR A 208 10.27 -5.38 -23.21
CA TYR A 208 10.05 -6.83 -23.22
C TYR A 208 8.60 -7.27 -23.14
N GLU A 209 7.70 -6.36 -22.90
CA GLU A 209 6.28 -6.66 -22.75
C GLU A 209 5.45 -5.69 -23.62
N ASP A 210 4.42 -6.20 -24.25
CA ASP A 210 3.39 -5.38 -24.87
C ASP A 210 2.40 -4.98 -23.76
N VAL A 211 2.21 -3.68 -23.58
CA VAL A 211 1.39 -3.13 -22.49
C VAL A 211 0.41 -2.10 -23.02
N ASP A 212 -0.78 -2.09 -22.47
CA ASP A 212 -1.78 -1.06 -22.76
C ASP A 212 -1.30 0.31 -22.27
N GLN A 213 -1.54 1.35 -23.03
CA GLN A 213 -1.22 2.72 -22.67
C GLN A 213 -2.07 3.19 -21.50
N VAL A 214 -3.35 2.82 -21.49
CA VAL A 214 -4.29 3.13 -20.42
C VAL A 214 -4.90 1.85 -19.89
N ASP A 215 -4.95 1.75 -18.56
CA ASP A 215 -5.63 0.68 -17.85
C ASP A 215 -6.34 1.32 -16.65
N ARG A 216 -7.68 1.29 -16.69
CA ARG A 216 -8.49 1.92 -15.65
C ARG A 216 -9.63 1.01 -15.24
N GLU A 217 -9.75 0.79 -13.95
CA GLU A 217 -10.86 0.08 -13.33
C GLU A 217 -11.64 1.02 -12.42
N ILE A 218 -12.94 1.14 -12.65
CA ILE A 218 -13.86 1.86 -11.78
C ILE A 218 -14.79 0.84 -11.13
N MET A 219 -14.83 0.80 -9.81
CA MET A 219 -15.71 -0.07 -9.06
C MET A 219 -16.58 0.74 -8.10
N THR A 220 -17.87 0.45 -8.08
CA THR A 220 -18.80 1.00 -7.10
C THR A 220 -19.55 -0.13 -6.41
N GLU A 221 -19.59 -0.10 -5.09
CA GLU A 221 -20.37 -1.05 -4.27
C GLU A 221 -21.28 -0.28 -3.30
N ALA A 222 -22.55 -0.64 -3.29
CA ALA A 222 -23.51 -0.22 -2.28
C ALA A 222 -23.92 -1.42 -1.44
N LEU A 223 -23.78 -1.33 -0.13
CA LEU A 223 -24.08 -2.41 0.81
C LEU A 223 -24.98 -1.89 1.93
N PHE A 224 -26.16 -2.50 2.08
CA PHE A 224 -27.02 -2.32 3.23
C PHE A 224 -26.96 -3.55 4.13
N ALA A 225 -26.65 -3.34 5.41
CA ALA A 225 -26.66 -4.39 6.43
C ALA A 225 -27.72 -4.07 7.48
N TRP A 226 -28.69 -4.97 7.64
CA TRP A 226 -29.70 -4.87 8.66
C TRP A 226 -29.50 -5.94 9.74
N LYS A 227 -29.34 -5.50 10.98
CA LYS A 227 -29.06 -6.35 12.13
C LYS A 227 -30.13 -6.19 13.19
N PRO A 228 -31.31 -6.83 13.00
CA PRO A 228 -32.42 -6.72 13.93
C PRO A 228 -32.12 -7.30 15.32
N THR A 229 -31.23 -8.30 15.39
CA THR A 229 -30.75 -8.90 16.64
C THR A 229 -29.24 -9.13 16.56
N GLN A 230 -28.59 -9.41 17.69
CA GLN A 230 -27.17 -9.74 17.70
C GLN A 230 -26.82 -11.02 16.92
N LEU A 231 -27.81 -11.90 16.69
CA LEU A 231 -27.63 -13.20 16.07
C LEU A 231 -28.01 -13.23 14.58
N ASN A 232 -28.76 -12.24 14.12
CA ASN A 232 -29.30 -12.22 12.76
C ASN A 232 -28.79 -10.98 12.00
N THR A 233 -28.30 -11.18 10.78
CA THR A 233 -27.92 -10.09 9.90
C THR A 233 -28.35 -10.39 8.48
N LEU A 234 -29.03 -9.45 7.85
CA LEU A 234 -29.36 -9.45 6.43
C LEU A 234 -28.44 -8.46 5.72
N PHE A 235 -27.78 -8.89 4.66
CA PHE A 235 -27.01 -8.06 3.76
C PHE A 235 -27.70 -7.99 2.40
N ILE A 236 -27.82 -6.79 1.86
CA ILE A 236 -28.30 -6.55 0.50
C ILE A 236 -27.25 -5.65 -0.15
N GLY A 237 -26.71 -6.06 -1.29
CA GLY A 237 -25.65 -5.31 -1.94
C GLY A 237 -25.80 -5.30 -3.46
N ALA A 238 -25.23 -4.27 -4.06
CA ALA A 238 -25.05 -4.13 -5.48
C ALA A 238 -23.60 -3.71 -5.74
N LYS A 239 -22.96 -4.30 -6.73
CA LYS A 239 -21.62 -3.96 -7.18
C LYS A 239 -21.66 -3.73 -8.69
N THR A 240 -20.96 -2.68 -9.15
CA THR A 240 -20.70 -2.46 -10.57
C THR A 240 -19.20 -2.33 -10.79
N GLY A 241 -18.72 -2.83 -11.92
CA GLY A 241 -17.36 -2.64 -12.40
C GLY A 241 -17.36 -2.16 -13.84
N ALA A 242 -16.53 -1.19 -14.16
CA ALA A 242 -16.27 -0.73 -15.52
C ALA A 242 -14.76 -0.73 -15.76
N ILE A 243 -14.34 -1.18 -16.92
CA ILE A 243 -12.94 -1.20 -17.37
C ILE A 243 -12.83 -0.28 -18.58
N ASP A 244 -11.73 0.45 -18.64
CA ASP A 244 -11.32 1.30 -19.74
C ASP A 244 -9.86 0.96 -20.07
N ASN A 245 -9.62 0.49 -21.28
CA ASN A 245 -8.28 0.16 -21.78
C ASN A 245 -8.17 0.53 -23.28
N ASP A 246 -7.00 0.39 -23.86
CA ASP A 246 -6.72 0.79 -25.25
C ASP A 246 -7.56 0.04 -26.29
N VAL A 247 -8.18 -1.08 -25.94
CA VAL A 247 -9.03 -1.90 -26.82
C VAL A 247 -10.46 -1.35 -26.86
N LEU A 248 -10.87 -0.63 -25.82
CA LEU A 248 -12.22 -0.09 -25.67
C LEU A 248 -12.23 1.39 -26.04
N SER A 249 -13.11 1.77 -26.96
CA SER A 249 -13.29 3.19 -27.34
C SER A 249 -13.95 4.04 -26.25
N ASP A 250 -14.67 3.41 -25.33
CA ASP A 250 -15.33 4.03 -24.18
C ASP A 250 -15.32 3.05 -22.99
N PRO A 251 -15.35 3.55 -21.73
CA PRO A 251 -15.46 2.70 -20.55
C PRO A 251 -16.67 1.77 -20.68
N SER A 252 -16.42 0.46 -20.65
CA SER A 252 -17.50 -0.53 -20.73
C SER A 252 -17.89 -1.02 -19.36
N LEU A 253 -19.22 -1.10 -19.12
CA LEU A 253 -19.75 -1.77 -17.93
C LEU A 253 -19.54 -3.29 -18.10
N GLU A 254 -18.57 -3.87 -17.39
CA GLU A 254 -18.28 -5.30 -17.51
C GLU A 254 -19.12 -6.15 -16.57
N GLU A 255 -19.37 -5.66 -15.38
CA GLU A 255 -20.06 -6.45 -14.36
C GLU A 255 -21.07 -5.61 -13.59
N MET A 256 -22.27 -6.14 -13.44
CA MET A 256 -23.26 -5.66 -12.48
C MET A 256 -23.78 -6.85 -11.69
N SER A 257 -23.54 -6.86 -10.41
CA SER A 257 -23.99 -7.95 -9.54
C SER A 257 -24.86 -7.44 -8.39
N PHE A 258 -25.89 -8.22 -8.07
CA PHE A 258 -26.72 -8.02 -6.90
C PHE A 258 -26.64 -9.25 -6.02
N TYR A 259 -26.57 -9.05 -4.71
CA TYR A 259 -26.57 -10.16 -3.79
C TYR A 259 -27.42 -9.89 -2.54
N ILE A 260 -27.97 -10.99 -2.02
CA ILE A 260 -28.67 -11.00 -0.74
C ILE A 260 -28.05 -12.12 0.08
N LYS A 261 -27.60 -11.82 1.30
CA LYS A 261 -27.03 -12.79 2.21
C LYS A 261 -27.66 -12.68 3.59
N TYR A 262 -28.18 -13.78 4.11
CA TYR A 262 -28.67 -13.86 5.48
C TYR A 262 -27.73 -14.68 6.34
N LYS A 263 -27.32 -14.12 7.48
CA LYS A 263 -26.48 -14.80 8.48
C LYS A 263 -27.25 -14.94 9.79
N ARG A 264 -27.29 -16.17 10.30
CA ARG A 264 -27.83 -16.49 11.65
C ARG A 264 -26.76 -17.21 12.46
N VAL A 265 -26.55 -16.76 13.69
CA VAL A 265 -25.67 -17.42 14.66
C VAL A 265 -26.56 -18.23 15.62
N PHE A 266 -26.30 -19.53 15.72
CA PHE A 266 -26.96 -20.41 16.70
C PHE A 266 -26.04 -20.47 17.93
N ARG A 267 -26.63 -20.32 19.12
CA ARG A 267 -25.95 -20.62 20.38
C ARG A 267 -26.47 -21.97 20.84
N PHE A 268 -25.57 -22.90 21.00
CA PHE A 268 -25.84 -24.22 21.59
C PHE A 268 -25.50 -24.18 23.07
#